data_e630abf3a986265d23b5ee8e0ed8555f
#
_entry.id   e630abf3a986265d23b5ee8e0ed8555f
#
_cell.length_a   1.000
_cell.length_b   1.000
_cell.length_c   1.000
_cell.angle_alpha   90.00
_cell.angle_beta   90.00
_cell.angle_gamma   90.00
#
_symmetry.space_group_name_H-M   'P 1'
#
loop_
_entity.id
_entity.type
_entity.pdbx_description
1 polymer ?
#
loop_
_entity_poly.entity_id
_entity_poly.type
_entity_poly.pdbx_seq_one_letter_code
_entity_poly.pdbx_strand_id
1 'polypeptide(L)'
;MDFNFSKESLELQDKLKTFFADHIYPNEELYEKAIIDSGDPLHIPEILNELKSKAKSENLWNLFLPDKEYGYGLSNVDYAPLAEITGHNWWAPEVFNLSLI
;
A
#
# COMPACT_ATOMS: atom_id res chain seq x y z
N MET A 1 -27.72 -7.37 1.30
CA MET A 1 -26.62 -8.34 1.50
C MET A 1 -25.56 -7.72 2.39
N ASP A 2 -25.31 -8.35 3.51
CA ASP A 2 -24.34 -7.83 4.45
C ASP A 2 -22.97 -8.39 4.12
N PHE A 3 -22.05 -7.49 3.81
CA PHE A 3 -20.65 -7.87 3.64
C PHE A 3 -19.95 -7.69 4.97
N ASN A 4 -19.84 -8.77 5.70
CA ASN A 4 -19.13 -8.74 6.96
C ASN A 4 -17.67 -9.05 6.70
N PHE A 5 -16.83 -8.01 6.79
CA PHE A 5 -15.39 -8.21 6.71
C PHE A 5 -14.90 -8.88 7.98
N SER A 6 -13.86 -9.70 7.85
CA SER A 6 -13.22 -10.30 9.02
C SER A 6 -12.63 -9.21 9.91
N LYS A 7 -12.42 -9.55 11.18
CA LYS A 7 -11.75 -8.64 12.12
C LYS A 7 -10.38 -8.24 11.60
N GLU A 8 -9.66 -9.21 11.02
CA GLU A 8 -8.34 -8.96 10.45
C GLU A 8 -8.40 -7.93 9.32
N SER A 9 -9.39 -8.05 8.43
CA SER A 9 -9.56 -7.08 7.35
C SER A 9 -9.84 -5.69 7.88
N LEU A 10 -10.71 -5.56 8.89
CA LEU A 10 -11.02 -4.26 9.48
C LEU A 10 -9.80 -3.62 10.12
N GLU A 11 -9.00 -4.41 10.82
CA GLU A 11 -7.76 -3.91 11.43
C GLU A 11 -6.77 -3.45 10.36
N LEU A 12 -6.63 -4.20 9.26
CA LEU A 12 -5.74 -3.83 8.17
C LEU A 12 -6.23 -2.58 7.44
N GLN A 13 -7.56 -2.43 7.27
CA GLN A 13 -8.12 -1.21 6.67
C GLN A 13 -7.73 0.02 7.50
N ASP A 14 -7.85 -0.06 8.82
CA ASP A 14 -7.49 1.04 9.70
C ASP A 14 -5.99 1.33 9.64
N LYS A 15 -5.15 0.30 9.64
CA LYS A 15 -3.70 0.48 9.51
C LYS A 15 -3.33 1.14 8.19
N LEU A 16 -3.94 0.70 7.09
CA LEU A 16 -3.67 1.29 5.78
C LEU A 16 -4.08 2.75 5.71
N LYS A 17 -5.26 3.08 6.23
CA LYS A 17 -5.74 4.46 6.24
C LYS A 17 -4.81 5.36 7.05
N THR A 18 -4.35 4.88 8.19
CA THR A 18 -3.40 5.61 9.02
C THR A 18 -2.07 5.77 8.29
N PHE A 19 -1.58 4.70 7.65
CA PHE A 19 -0.34 4.76 6.89
C PHE A 19 -0.45 5.80 5.76
N PHE A 20 -1.55 5.81 5.04
CA PHE A 20 -1.76 6.80 3.97
C PHE A 20 -1.75 8.23 4.53
N ALA A 21 -2.46 8.45 5.63
CA ALA A 21 -2.52 9.78 6.24
C ALA A 21 -1.15 10.26 6.73
N ASP A 22 -0.35 9.35 7.29
CA ASP A 22 0.94 9.69 7.90
C ASP A 22 2.10 9.70 6.91
N HIS A 23 2.06 8.85 5.88
CA HIS A 23 3.23 8.60 5.04
C HIS A 23 3.01 8.78 3.54
N ILE A 24 1.80 8.53 3.03
CA ILE A 24 1.56 8.61 1.59
C ILE A 24 1.15 10.02 1.18
N TYR A 25 0.07 10.55 1.74
CA TYR A 25 -0.41 11.87 1.35
C TYR A 25 0.60 12.99 1.62
N PRO A 26 1.31 13.02 2.76
CA PRO A 26 2.33 14.06 2.96
C PRO A 26 3.49 14.00 1.98
N ASN A 27 3.73 12.86 1.36
CA ASN A 27 4.86 12.67 0.45
C ASN A 27 4.48 12.71 -1.03
N GLU A 28 3.21 12.96 -1.38
CA GLU A 28 2.79 12.96 -2.77
C GLU A 28 3.52 14.03 -3.59
N GLU A 29 3.59 15.25 -3.08
CA GLU A 29 4.28 16.33 -3.79
C GLU A 29 5.77 16.07 -3.90
N LEU A 30 6.39 15.56 -2.84
CA LEU A 30 7.81 15.24 -2.84
C LEU A 30 8.13 14.17 -3.88
N TYR A 31 7.28 13.15 -3.97
CA TYR A 31 7.46 12.06 -4.91
C TYR A 31 7.38 12.57 -6.35
N GLU A 32 6.34 13.34 -6.67
CA GLU A 32 6.17 13.89 -8.01
C GLU A 32 7.28 14.85 -8.38
N LYS A 33 7.69 15.70 -7.43
CA LYS A 33 8.78 16.64 -7.67
C LYS A 33 10.09 15.92 -7.97
N ALA A 34 10.36 14.84 -7.28
CA ALA A 34 11.57 14.05 -7.51
C ALA A 34 11.62 13.50 -8.94
N ILE A 35 10.48 13.05 -9.45
CA ILE A 35 10.39 12.57 -10.84
C ILE A 35 10.63 13.72 -11.83
N ILE A 36 9.99 14.86 -11.61
CA ILE A 36 10.13 16.03 -12.48
C ILE A 36 11.58 16.51 -12.47
N ASP A 37 12.18 16.63 -11.31
CA ASP A 37 13.56 17.13 -11.17
C ASP A 37 14.58 16.19 -11.81
N SER A 38 14.29 14.88 -11.86
CA SER A 38 15.17 13.91 -12.51
C SER A 38 15.18 14.02 -14.02
N GLY A 39 14.12 14.56 -14.60
CA GLY A 39 13.96 14.61 -16.06
C GLY A 39 13.63 13.27 -16.70
N ASP A 40 13.38 12.24 -15.89
CA ASP A 40 13.09 10.88 -16.36
C ASP A 40 11.75 10.43 -15.77
N PRO A 41 10.71 10.25 -16.61
CA PRO A 41 9.40 9.83 -16.12
C PRO A 41 9.40 8.43 -15.49
N LEU A 42 10.46 7.65 -15.71
CA LEU A 42 10.61 6.31 -15.12
C LEU A 42 11.49 6.31 -13.88
N HIS A 43 11.89 7.49 -13.42
CA HIS A 43 12.71 7.61 -12.22
C HIS A 43 11.94 7.07 -10.99
N ILE A 44 12.65 6.30 -10.17
CA ILE A 44 12.08 5.78 -8.92
C ILE A 44 12.67 6.60 -7.78
N PRO A 45 11.86 7.48 -7.15
CA PRO A 45 12.37 8.28 -6.03
C PRO A 45 12.81 7.43 -4.86
N GLU A 46 13.86 7.87 -4.18
CA GLU A 46 14.42 7.14 -3.04
C GLU A 46 13.42 7.00 -1.89
N ILE A 47 12.50 7.96 -1.76
CA ILE A 47 11.46 7.91 -0.72
C ILE A 47 10.62 6.63 -0.83
N LEU A 48 10.49 6.07 -2.03
CA LEU A 48 9.75 4.82 -2.21
C LEU A 48 10.38 3.69 -1.39
N ASN A 49 11.71 3.59 -1.39
CA ASN A 49 12.41 2.57 -0.62
C ASN A 49 12.22 2.76 0.89
N GLU A 50 12.19 3.99 1.35
CA GLU A 50 11.94 4.29 2.75
C GLU A 50 10.53 3.88 3.15
N LEU A 51 9.55 4.17 2.30
CA LEU A 51 8.16 3.80 2.55
C LEU A 51 7.96 2.28 2.51
N LYS A 52 8.66 1.58 1.62
CA LYS A 52 8.62 0.11 1.59
C LYS A 52 9.14 -0.48 2.90
N SER A 53 10.24 0.06 3.41
CA SER A 53 10.80 -0.38 4.69
C SER A 53 9.82 -0.12 5.83
N LYS A 54 9.16 1.02 5.81
CA LYS A 54 8.16 1.38 6.80
C LYS A 54 6.97 0.43 6.76
N ALA A 55 6.48 0.12 5.55
CA ALA A 55 5.36 -0.80 5.38
C ALA A 55 5.72 -2.20 5.92
N LYS A 56 6.93 -2.67 5.66
CA LYS A 56 7.40 -3.94 6.19
C LYS A 56 7.42 -3.93 7.71
N SER A 57 7.90 -2.85 8.31
CA SER A 57 7.98 -2.74 9.77
C SER A 57 6.60 -2.73 10.44
N GLU A 58 5.57 -2.29 9.72
CA GLU A 58 4.21 -2.24 10.23
C GLU A 58 3.36 -3.43 9.79
N ASN A 59 3.98 -4.43 9.19
CA ASN A 59 3.31 -5.65 8.72
C ASN A 59 2.24 -5.37 7.66
N LEU A 60 2.52 -4.42 6.76
CA LEU A 60 1.62 -4.10 5.64
C LEU A 60 2.18 -4.59 4.31
N TRP A 61 3.23 -5.41 4.34
CA TRP A 61 3.88 -5.93 3.13
C TRP A 61 3.19 -7.20 2.66
N ASN A 62 3.08 -7.36 1.35
CA ASN A 62 2.51 -8.57 0.73
C ASN A 62 1.05 -8.84 1.11
N LEU A 63 0.25 -7.79 1.24
CA LEU A 63 -1.16 -7.94 1.62
C LEU A 63 -1.97 -8.79 0.63
N PHE A 64 -1.58 -8.78 -0.65
CA PHE A 64 -2.34 -9.47 -1.69
C PHE A 64 -2.06 -10.97 -1.79
N LEU A 65 -0.99 -11.45 -1.16
CA LEU A 65 -0.65 -12.88 -1.24
C LEU A 65 -1.63 -13.71 -0.43
N PRO A 66 -2.25 -14.72 -1.04
CA PRO A 66 -3.20 -15.57 -0.33
C PRO A 66 -2.53 -16.56 0.62
N ASP A 67 -1.21 -16.72 0.53
CA ASP A 67 -0.44 -17.63 1.35
C ASP A 67 -0.17 -17.00 2.71
N LYS A 68 -0.55 -17.67 3.78
CA LYS A 68 -0.34 -17.19 5.14
C LYS A 68 1.12 -17.12 5.56
N GLU A 69 1.98 -17.86 4.90
CA GLU A 69 3.42 -17.84 5.18
C GLU A 69 4.08 -16.57 4.68
N TYR A 70 3.66 -16.09 3.50
CA TYR A 70 4.28 -14.93 2.86
C TYR A 70 3.34 -13.72 2.78
N GLY A 71 2.08 -13.89 3.13
CA GLY A 71 1.09 -12.84 3.13
C GLY A 71 0.07 -13.09 4.23
N TYR A 72 -1.14 -12.54 4.07
CA TYR A 72 -2.18 -12.62 5.08
C TYR A 72 -3.23 -13.70 4.84
N GLY A 73 -3.22 -14.32 3.66
CA GLY A 73 -4.22 -15.35 3.33
C GLY A 73 -5.64 -14.83 3.31
N LEU A 74 -5.82 -13.56 2.95
CA LEU A 74 -7.14 -12.94 2.95
C LEU A 74 -8.02 -13.46 1.83
N SER A 75 -9.31 -13.59 2.10
CA SER A 75 -10.29 -13.87 1.05
C SER A 75 -10.43 -12.66 0.13
N ASN A 76 -11.03 -12.85 -1.05
CA ASN A 76 -11.27 -11.74 -1.98
C ASN A 76 -12.14 -10.65 -1.36
N VAL A 77 -13.14 -11.05 -0.54
CA VAL A 77 -14.02 -10.10 0.14
C VAL A 77 -13.23 -9.24 1.13
N ASP A 78 -12.35 -9.87 1.91
CA ASP A 78 -11.55 -9.16 2.92
C ASP A 78 -10.47 -8.28 2.28
N TYR A 79 -9.95 -8.68 1.11
CA TYR A 79 -8.91 -7.94 0.41
C TYR A 79 -9.43 -6.74 -0.38
N ALA A 80 -10.64 -6.83 -0.91
CA ALA A 80 -11.18 -5.79 -1.79
C ALA A 80 -11.11 -4.36 -1.21
N PRO A 81 -11.51 -4.11 0.06
CA PRO A 81 -11.38 -2.75 0.61
C PRO A 81 -9.94 -2.31 0.77
N LEU A 82 -9.00 -3.24 0.97
CA LEU A 82 -7.57 -2.92 1.05
C LEU A 82 -7.05 -2.46 -0.31
N ALA A 83 -7.44 -3.16 -1.36
CA ALA A 83 -7.07 -2.78 -2.73
C ALA A 83 -7.62 -1.41 -3.09
N GLU A 84 -8.85 -1.11 -2.69
CA GLU A 84 -9.46 0.19 -2.94
C GLU A 84 -8.68 1.31 -2.25
N ILE A 85 -8.29 1.12 -1.00
CA ILE A 85 -7.50 2.12 -0.27
C ILE A 85 -6.15 2.36 -0.97
N THR A 86 -5.44 1.29 -1.32
CA THR A 86 -4.14 1.43 -1.98
C THR A 86 -4.25 2.05 -3.36
N GLY A 87 -5.41 1.93 -4.01
CA GLY A 87 -5.65 2.50 -5.33
C GLY A 87 -5.86 4.01 -5.36
N HIS A 88 -5.91 4.68 -4.21
CA HIS A 88 -6.09 6.13 -4.15
C HIS A 88 -4.86 6.91 -4.61
N ASN A 89 -3.73 6.24 -4.81
CA ASN A 89 -2.50 6.86 -5.29
C ASN A 89 -1.83 5.91 -6.27
N TRP A 90 -1.32 6.46 -7.40
CA TRP A 90 -0.82 5.61 -8.47
C TRP A 90 0.48 4.86 -8.13
N TRP A 91 1.30 5.38 -7.21
CA TRP A 91 2.53 4.70 -6.81
C TRP A 91 2.42 3.97 -5.47
N ALA A 92 1.37 4.20 -4.71
CA ALA A 92 1.21 3.59 -3.38
C ALA A 92 1.17 2.06 -3.41
N PRO A 93 0.57 1.38 -4.41
CA PRO A 93 0.59 -0.09 -4.44
C PRO A 93 1.98 -0.68 -4.38
N GLU A 94 2.99 -0.02 -4.95
CA GLU A 94 4.38 -0.47 -4.89
C GLU A 94 4.91 -0.50 -3.45
N VAL A 95 4.46 0.44 -2.62
CA VAL A 95 4.91 0.53 -1.22
C VAL A 95 4.59 -0.76 -0.47
N PHE A 96 3.48 -1.40 -0.80
CA PHE A 96 3.00 -2.60 -0.13
C PHE A 96 3.26 -3.87 -0.91
N ASN A 97 4.03 -3.78 -1.98
CA ASN A 97 4.30 -4.88 -2.92
C ASN A 97 3.02 -5.43 -3.54
N LEU A 98 2.12 -4.53 -3.91
CA LEU A 98 0.86 -4.87 -4.54
C LEU A 98 0.87 -4.63 -6.04
N SER A 99 2.03 -4.38 -6.64
CA SER A 99 2.09 -4.23 -8.07
C SER A 99 1.82 -5.58 -8.70
N LEU A 100 0.64 -5.70 -9.21
CA LEU A 100 0.25 -6.87 -9.93
C LEU A 100 0.65 -6.69 -11.35
N ILE A 101 1.30 -7.64 -11.77
CA ILE A 101 1.61 -7.72 -13.14
C ILE A 101 0.46 -7.75 -14.05
#